data_50db004b8e51dff35f6760903954c50e
#
_entry.id   50db004b8e51dff35f6760903954c50e
#
_cell.length_a   1.000
_cell.length_b   1.000
_cell.length_c   1.000
_cell.angle_alpha   90.00
_cell.angle_beta   90.00
_cell.angle_gamma   90.00
#
_symmetry.space_group_name_H-M   'P 1'
#
loop_
_entity.id
_entity.type
_entity.pdbx_description
1 polymer ?
#
loop_
_entity_poly.entity_id
_entity_poly.type
_entity_poly.pdbx_seq_one_letter_code
_entity_poly.pdbx_strand_id
1 'polypeptide(L)'
;MKLQHIPVLLLATALSAQAALPQQAELPRYPVPKNLDFAQVAGSQKTIDVNGQSVQYRAFEHIVYVMKPTDTRYQIMNVYIPEAYFQGGSVNGFTKDTAPIFFPNNVGGYMPGEAGQPETDSPGSGKPNAIAVALSQGYVVASAGARGRTEANGRAPAAIVDLKAAVRYLKANDAQMAGNAGKIISNGTSAGGALSALLGTSGNAPEYAPYLRALGAANATDDVFAVSAYCPITNLEHADAAYEWQFNGVNDYEKIDIAMLDYHVQRKTVRGTQTAEQRRLSDGLKNLFPAYVNSLKLKNANGVPMTLDKNGNNRRPDRKSVV
;
A
#
# COMPACT_ATOMS: atom_id res chain seq x y z
N MET A 1 -73.29 -11.78 33.83
CA MET A 1 -72.61 -11.37 32.58
C MET A 1 -71.64 -10.23 32.95
N LYS A 2 -70.33 -10.55 33.16
CA LYS A 2 -69.30 -9.58 33.53
C LYS A 2 -68.49 -9.23 32.29
N LEU A 3 -68.52 -7.92 31.87
CA LEU A 3 -67.66 -7.41 30.82
C LEU A 3 -66.23 -7.27 31.37
N GLN A 4 -65.30 -7.95 30.70
CA GLN A 4 -63.86 -7.81 30.92
C GLN A 4 -63.34 -6.62 30.10
N HIS A 5 -62.68 -5.64 30.78
CA HIS A 5 -61.96 -4.56 30.15
C HIS A 5 -60.62 -5.07 29.62
N ILE A 6 -60.39 -4.87 28.32
CA ILE A 6 -59.10 -5.09 27.65
C ILE A 6 -58.33 -3.76 27.75
N PRO A 7 -57.11 -3.74 28.29
CA PRO A 7 -56.33 -2.50 28.25
C PRO A 7 -55.68 -2.34 26.85
N VAL A 8 -55.93 -1.20 26.23
CA VAL A 8 -55.25 -0.80 25.00
C VAL A 8 -53.86 -0.41 25.33
N LEU A 9 -52.87 -1.23 24.89
CA LEU A 9 -51.45 -0.93 25.01
C LEU A 9 -51.06 0.09 23.93
N LEU A 10 -50.84 1.34 24.31
CA LEU A 10 -50.27 2.37 23.43
C LEU A 10 -48.80 2.02 23.20
N LEU A 11 -48.51 1.53 21.99
CA LEU A 11 -47.16 1.41 21.48
C LEU A 11 -46.64 2.79 21.13
N ALA A 12 -45.84 3.40 22.02
CA ALA A 12 -45.09 4.60 21.69
C ALA A 12 -43.93 4.21 20.75
N THR A 13 -44.07 4.47 19.46
CA THR A 13 -42.99 4.39 18.49
C THR A 13 -42.03 5.55 18.79
N ALA A 14 -40.94 5.23 19.50
CA ALA A 14 -39.79 6.12 19.55
C ALA A 14 -39.15 6.17 18.16
N LEU A 15 -39.42 7.22 17.40
CA LEU A 15 -38.58 7.59 16.27
C LEU A 15 -37.23 7.98 16.84
N SER A 16 -36.29 7.04 16.85
CA SER A 16 -34.86 7.35 16.98
C SER A 16 -34.46 8.15 15.74
N ALA A 17 -34.28 9.45 15.90
CA ALA A 17 -33.62 10.29 14.92
C ALA A 17 -32.18 9.68 14.78
N GLN A 18 -31.97 8.86 13.75
CA GLN A 18 -30.62 8.52 13.31
C GLN A 18 -30.04 9.84 12.81
N ALA A 19 -29.10 10.40 13.58
CA ALA A 19 -28.26 11.47 13.09
C ALA A 19 -27.64 10.96 11.79
N ALA A 20 -27.96 11.61 10.68
CA ALA A 20 -27.33 11.34 9.41
C ALA A 20 -25.82 11.49 9.63
N LEU A 21 -25.07 10.43 9.38
CA LEU A 21 -23.60 10.50 9.37
C LEU A 21 -23.23 11.64 8.41
N PRO A 22 -22.26 12.50 8.77
CA PRO A 22 -21.81 13.56 7.87
C PRO A 22 -21.48 12.94 6.53
N GLN A 23 -22.06 13.51 5.47
CA GLN A 23 -21.84 13.05 4.11
C GLN A 23 -20.35 13.22 3.81
N GLN A 24 -19.67 12.11 3.59
CA GLN A 24 -18.22 12.08 3.31
C GLN A 24 -17.98 12.98 2.09
N ALA A 25 -17.11 13.97 2.22
CA ALA A 25 -16.72 14.80 1.08
C ALA A 25 -16.13 13.88 0.00
N GLU A 26 -16.76 13.84 -1.16
CA GLU A 26 -16.28 13.00 -2.27
C GLU A 26 -14.93 13.54 -2.74
N LEU A 27 -13.91 12.66 -2.82
CA LEU A 27 -12.61 13.01 -3.35
C LEU A 27 -12.72 13.63 -4.74
N PRO A 28 -11.97 14.70 -5.03
CA PRO A 28 -12.01 15.33 -6.33
C PRO A 28 -11.60 14.32 -7.41
N ARG A 29 -12.28 14.40 -8.56
CA ARG A 29 -11.93 13.66 -9.76
C ARG A 29 -11.16 14.57 -10.69
N TYR A 30 -10.04 14.07 -11.20
CA TYR A 30 -9.20 14.85 -12.11
C TYR A 30 -9.52 14.53 -13.59
N PRO A 31 -9.33 15.47 -14.51
CA PRO A 31 -9.62 15.25 -15.91
C PRO A 31 -8.69 14.21 -16.52
N VAL A 32 -9.23 13.41 -17.44
CA VAL A 32 -8.43 12.47 -18.23
C VAL A 32 -7.43 13.26 -19.10
N PRO A 33 -6.13 12.91 -19.09
CA PRO A 33 -5.13 13.65 -19.83
C PRO A 33 -5.29 13.43 -21.35
N LYS A 34 -4.87 14.40 -22.13
CA LYS A 34 -4.83 14.27 -23.61
C LYS A 34 -3.65 13.42 -24.07
N ASN A 35 -2.60 13.39 -23.31
CA ASN A 35 -1.38 12.59 -23.50
C ASN A 35 -0.71 12.35 -22.13
N LEU A 36 0.36 11.58 -22.09
CA LEU A 36 1.14 11.29 -20.89
C LEU A 36 2.48 12.06 -20.88
N ASP A 37 2.52 13.24 -21.45
CA ASP A 37 3.71 14.08 -21.56
C ASP A 37 3.89 14.95 -20.30
N PHE A 38 4.94 14.70 -19.54
CA PHE A 38 5.26 15.46 -18.32
C PHE A 38 5.55 16.94 -18.60
N ALA A 39 6.06 17.28 -19.78
CA ALA A 39 6.33 18.67 -20.14
C ALA A 39 5.06 19.56 -20.19
N GLN A 40 3.89 18.95 -20.26
CA GLN A 40 2.60 19.65 -20.23
C GLN A 40 2.05 19.87 -18.82
N VAL A 41 2.72 19.32 -17.79
CA VAL A 41 2.25 19.42 -16.40
C VAL A 41 2.77 20.73 -15.78
N ALA A 42 1.86 21.55 -15.28
CA ALA A 42 2.23 22.78 -14.59
C ALA A 42 2.83 22.48 -13.22
N GLY A 43 3.99 23.07 -12.93
CA GLY A 43 4.63 22.98 -11.62
C GLY A 43 4.48 24.26 -10.82
N SER A 44 4.40 24.15 -9.49
CA SER A 44 4.37 25.28 -8.55
C SER A 44 5.55 25.21 -7.59
N GLN A 45 6.21 26.36 -7.34
CA GLN A 45 7.26 26.45 -6.34
C GLN A 45 6.68 26.40 -4.94
N LYS A 46 7.27 25.58 -4.08
CA LYS A 46 6.90 25.43 -2.67
C LYS A 46 8.14 25.38 -1.78
N THR A 47 7.93 25.61 -0.50
CA THR A 47 8.97 25.51 0.53
C THR A 47 8.41 24.73 1.71
N ILE A 48 9.23 23.88 2.31
CA ILE A 48 8.88 23.11 3.51
C ILE A 48 10.07 23.13 4.48
N ASP A 49 9.78 23.17 5.77
CA ASP A 49 10.81 22.92 6.80
C ASP A 49 10.93 21.43 7.08
N VAL A 50 12.13 20.90 7.04
CA VAL A 50 12.43 19.51 7.35
C VAL A 50 13.50 19.49 8.42
N ASN A 51 13.12 19.27 9.68
CA ASN A 51 14.01 19.27 10.84
C ASN A 51 14.87 20.56 10.97
N GLY A 52 14.28 21.72 10.74
CA GLY A 52 14.95 23.02 10.80
C GLY A 52 15.72 23.41 9.52
N GLN A 53 15.65 22.59 8.48
CA GLN A 53 16.21 22.88 7.16
C GLN A 53 15.09 23.33 6.20
N SER A 54 15.21 24.55 5.67
CA SER A 54 14.31 25.04 4.62
C SER A 54 14.61 24.35 3.27
N VAL A 55 13.64 23.61 2.74
CA VAL A 55 13.76 22.86 1.48
C VAL A 55 12.85 23.50 0.43
N GLN A 56 13.45 24.06 -0.63
CA GLN A 56 12.72 24.58 -1.76
C GLN A 56 12.56 23.51 -2.83
N TYR A 57 11.35 23.38 -3.36
CA TYR A 57 11.05 22.37 -4.36
C TYR A 57 9.95 22.82 -5.32
N ARG A 58 9.85 22.16 -6.45
CA ARG A 58 8.74 22.31 -7.39
C ARG A 58 7.83 21.12 -7.29
N ALA A 59 6.54 21.40 -7.10
CA ALA A 59 5.49 20.41 -6.97
C ALA A 59 4.71 20.31 -8.31
N PHE A 60 4.57 19.10 -8.82
CA PHE A 60 3.73 18.73 -9.95
C PHE A 60 2.69 17.75 -9.40
N GLU A 61 1.48 18.22 -9.21
CA GLU A 61 0.47 17.48 -8.44
C GLU A 61 -0.69 17.04 -9.34
N HIS A 62 -1.37 15.96 -8.92
CA HIS A 62 -2.56 15.40 -9.56
C HIS A 62 -2.35 14.92 -11.01
N ILE A 63 -1.19 14.39 -11.31
CA ILE A 63 -0.85 13.85 -12.62
C ILE A 63 -1.60 12.55 -12.84
N VAL A 64 -2.56 12.51 -13.74
CA VAL A 64 -3.21 11.25 -14.15
C VAL A 64 -2.23 10.48 -15.04
N TYR A 65 -1.70 9.38 -14.55
CA TYR A 65 -0.57 8.65 -15.15
C TYR A 65 -0.98 7.57 -16.18
N VAL A 66 -2.26 7.49 -16.55
CA VAL A 66 -2.79 6.56 -17.57
C VAL A 66 -3.79 7.27 -18.50
N MET A 67 -3.88 6.82 -19.75
CA MET A 67 -4.78 7.41 -20.74
C MET A 67 -6.26 7.02 -20.56
N LYS A 68 -6.52 5.90 -19.90
CA LYS A 68 -7.87 5.34 -19.67
C LYS A 68 -8.06 5.03 -18.20
N PRO A 69 -8.06 6.05 -17.33
CA PRO A 69 -8.23 5.81 -15.90
C PRO A 69 -9.62 5.23 -15.60
N THR A 70 -9.69 4.32 -14.67
CA THR A 70 -10.95 3.79 -14.13
C THR A 70 -11.45 4.67 -13.00
N ASP A 71 -10.53 5.26 -12.22
CA ASP A 71 -10.85 6.16 -11.12
C ASP A 71 -9.74 7.19 -10.89
N THR A 72 -9.98 8.42 -11.35
CA THR A 72 -9.01 9.52 -11.24
C THR A 72 -8.90 10.12 -9.83
N ARG A 73 -9.63 9.61 -8.85
CA ARG A 73 -9.40 9.95 -7.44
C ARG A 73 -8.10 9.34 -6.93
N TYR A 74 -7.78 8.15 -7.42
CA TYR A 74 -6.62 7.36 -6.97
C TYR A 74 -5.56 7.17 -8.05
N GLN A 75 -5.94 7.13 -9.34
CA GLN A 75 -4.98 6.95 -10.43
C GLN A 75 -4.30 8.28 -10.81
N ILE A 76 -3.76 8.93 -9.78
CA ILE A 76 -2.99 10.17 -9.87
C ILE A 76 -1.64 9.98 -9.18
N MET A 77 -0.69 10.82 -9.56
CA MET A 77 0.66 10.86 -8.98
C MET A 77 1.06 12.30 -8.71
N ASN A 78 1.77 12.52 -7.60
CA ASN A 78 2.44 13.77 -7.28
C ASN A 78 3.94 13.58 -7.45
N VAL A 79 4.58 14.56 -8.11
CA VAL A 79 6.04 14.58 -8.32
C VAL A 79 6.61 15.83 -7.67
N TYR A 80 7.65 15.65 -6.86
CA TYR A 80 8.34 16.72 -6.14
C TYR A 80 9.82 16.70 -6.51
N ILE A 81 10.33 17.84 -6.99
CA ILE A 81 11.68 17.98 -7.52
C ILE A 81 12.39 19.12 -6.78
N PRO A 82 13.58 18.91 -6.20
CA PRO A 82 14.37 19.99 -5.59
C PRO A 82 14.53 21.16 -6.54
N GLU A 83 14.23 22.38 -6.08
CA GLU A 83 14.26 23.59 -6.93
C GLU A 83 15.65 23.85 -7.52
N ALA A 84 16.71 23.48 -6.81
CA ALA A 84 18.09 23.60 -7.28
C ALA A 84 18.33 22.95 -8.67
N TYR A 85 17.60 21.88 -9.00
CA TYR A 85 17.79 21.17 -10.28
C TYR A 85 17.33 21.97 -11.49
N PHE A 86 16.39 22.88 -11.34
CA PHE A 86 15.95 23.78 -12.40
C PHE A 86 16.94 24.93 -12.66
N GLN A 87 17.89 25.11 -11.76
CA GLN A 87 18.93 26.14 -11.85
C GLN A 87 20.33 25.54 -12.15
N GLY A 88 20.38 24.26 -12.55
CA GLY A 88 21.63 23.54 -12.80
C GLY A 88 22.47 23.24 -11.56
N GLY A 89 21.86 23.36 -10.36
CA GLY A 89 22.48 23.06 -9.07
C GLY A 89 22.43 21.58 -8.69
N SER A 90 22.92 21.32 -7.48
CA SER A 90 22.95 19.98 -6.89
C SER A 90 22.47 20.01 -5.43
N VAL A 91 21.98 18.86 -4.92
CA VAL A 91 21.64 18.65 -3.51
C VAL A 91 22.31 17.34 -3.07
N ASN A 92 23.13 17.39 -2.02
CA ASN A 92 23.88 16.23 -1.50
C ASN A 92 24.62 15.42 -2.60
N GLY A 93 25.18 16.11 -3.61
CA GLY A 93 25.90 15.49 -4.72
C GLY A 93 25.04 14.94 -5.84
N PHE A 94 23.70 14.94 -5.70
CA PHE A 94 22.78 14.61 -6.77
C PHE A 94 22.47 15.84 -7.66
N THR A 95 22.30 15.60 -8.94
CA THR A 95 21.88 16.58 -9.94
C THR A 95 20.53 16.16 -10.55
N LYS A 96 19.99 16.98 -11.42
CA LYS A 96 18.75 16.65 -12.17
C LYS A 96 18.84 15.31 -12.92
N ASP A 97 20.04 14.91 -13.37
CA ASP A 97 20.25 13.71 -14.17
C ASP A 97 20.67 12.48 -13.33
N THR A 98 21.10 12.68 -12.09
CA THR A 98 21.66 11.61 -11.24
C THR A 98 20.81 11.27 -10.03
N ALA A 99 19.88 12.16 -9.65
CA ALA A 99 19.02 11.95 -8.48
C ALA A 99 18.16 10.70 -8.62
N PRO A 100 18.18 9.78 -7.67
CA PRO A 100 17.24 8.67 -7.66
C PRO A 100 15.81 9.19 -7.51
N ILE A 101 14.84 8.39 -7.98
CA ILE A 101 13.41 8.66 -7.77
C ILE A 101 12.93 7.80 -6.60
N PHE A 102 12.61 8.43 -5.48
CA PHE A 102 11.94 7.79 -4.35
C PHE A 102 10.45 7.65 -4.67
N PHE A 103 9.95 6.41 -4.69
CA PHE A 103 8.61 6.05 -5.12
C PHE A 103 7.82 5.41 -3.96
N PRO A 104 7.35 6.21 -2.99
CA PRO A 104 6.53 5.73 -1.90
C PRO A 104 5.08 5.53 -2.33
N ASN A 105 4.44 4.49 -1.78
CA ASN A 105 3.00 4.31 -1.88
C ASN A 105 2.34 4.29 -0.49
N ASN A 106 1.13 4.85 -0.40
CA ASN A 106 0.37 4.99 0.84
C ASN A 106 -0.71 3.90 1.00
N VAL A 107 -0.58 2.78 0.29
CA VAL A 107 -1.56 1.69 0.40
C VAL A 107 -1.44 1.01 1.75
N GLY A 108 -2.50 1.09 2.55
CA GLY A 108 -2.64 0.41 3.84
C GLY A 108 -3.78 -0.60 3.81
N GLY A 109 -3.59 -1.84 4.31
CA GLY A 109 -4.63 -2.87 4.33
C GLY A 109 -5.22 -3.21 2.95
N TYR A 110 -4.50 -2.94 1.86
CA TYR A 110 -4.97 -3.03 0.46
C TYR A 110 -6.20 -2.18 0.16
N MET A 111 -6.49 -1.16 0.98
CA MET A 111 -7.47 -0.12 0.68
C MET A 111 -6.90 0.84 -0.39
N PRO A 112 -7.74 1.68 -1.02
CA PRO A 112 -7.21 2.71 -1.91
C PRO A 112 -6.18 3.59 -1.21
N GLY A 113 -5.08 3.89 -1.88
CA GLY A 113 -4.06 4.81 -1.39
C GLY A 113 -4.04 6.07 -2.24
N GLU A 114 -3.95 7.22 -1.59
CA GLU A 114 -3.81 8.50 -2.27
C GLU A 114 -2.34 8.83 -2.58
N ALA A 115 -2.13 9.69 -3.57
CA ALA A 115 -0.83 10.26 -3.84
C ALA A 115 -0.38 11.12 -2.65
N GLY A 116 0.76 10.78 -2.04
CA GLY A 116 1.29 11.46 -0.87
C GLY A 116 1.85 12.84 -1.17
N GLN A 117 1.99 13.64 -0.11
CA GLN A 117 2.57 14.98 -0.14
C GLN A 117 3.67 15.11 0.93
N PRO A 118 4.62 16.05 0.78
CA PRO A 118 5.58 16.34 1.83
C PRO A 118 4.88 16.96 3.05
N GLU A 119 5.16 16.43 4.24
CA GLU A 119 4.60 16.89 5.50
C GLU A 119 5.71 17.10 6.53
N THR A 120 5.64 18.19 7.30
CA THR A 120 6.56 18.50 8.40
C THR A 120 6.23 17.77 9.67
N ASP A 121 4.95 17.47 9.86
CA ASP A 121 4.39 16.79 11.04
C ASP A 121 3.42 15.71 10.58
N SER A 122 3.95 14.52 10.37
CA SER A 122 3.12 13.38 9.96
C SER A 122 2.24 12.91 11.12
N PRO A 123 0.94 12.70 10.89
CA PRO A 123 -0.01 12.31 11.92
C PRO A 123 0.48 11.15 12.80
N GLY A 124 0.54 11.38 14.10
CA GLY A 124 0.93 10.41 15.12
C GLY A 124 2.44 10.22 15.31
N SER A 125 3.30 10.91 14.56
CA SER A 125 4.75 10.83 14.74
C SER A 125 5.40 12.13 15.22
N GLY A 126 4.81 13.29 14.95
CA GLY A 126 5.41 14.61 15.23
C GLY A 126 6.71 14.86 14.47
N LYS A 127 6.91 14.17 13.32
CA LYS A 127 8.13 14.22 12.51
C LYS A 127 7.80 14.37 11.04
N PRO A 128 8.72 14.92 10.23
CA PRO A 128 8.58 14.94 8.79
C PRO A 128 8.36 13.53 8.23
N ASN A 129 7.46 13.40 7.25
CA ASN A 129 7.23 12.13 6.58
C ASN A 129 8.40 11.74 5.64
N ALA A 130 8.39 10.49 5.16
CA ALA A 130 9.45 9.97 4.30
C ALA A 130 9.60 10.76 2.99
N ILE A 131 8.52 11.35 2.47
CA ILE A 131 8.53 12.19 1.26
C ILE A 131 9.33 13.48 1.52
N ALA A 132 9.05 14.18 2.61
CA ALA A 132 9.77 15.40 2.98
C ALA A 132 11.25 15.11 3.25
N VAL A 133 11.55 14.02 3.96
CA VAL A 133 12.94 13.62 4.25
C VAL A 133 13.69 13.27 2.97
N ALA A 134 13.12 12.45 2.07
CA ALA A 134 13.77 12.09 0.81
C ALA A 134 14.05 13.34 -0.04
N LEU A 135 13.09 14.27 -0.12
CA LEU A 135 13.24 15.53 -0.84
C LEU A 135 14.38 16.38 -0.28
N SER A 136 14.52 16.47 1.06
CA SER A 136 15.62 17.19 1.71
C SER A 136 17.00 16.57 1.43
N GLN A 137 17.03 15.28 1.12
CA GLN A 137 18.26 14.57 0.75
C GLN A 137 18.59 14.66 -0.75
N GLY A 138 17.79 15.37 -1.54
CA GLY A 138 18.03 15.55 -2.97
C GLY A 138 17.40 14.49 -3.86
N TYR A 139 16.60 13.57 -3.33
CA TYR A 139 15.83 12.68 -4.20
C TYR A 139 14.73 13.44 -4.92
N VAL A 140 14.44 13.05 -6.15
CA VAL A 140 13.15 13.33 -6.75
C VAL A 140 12.15 12.38 -6.10
N VAL A 141 10.98 12.87 -5.73
CA VAL A 141 9.95 12.04 -5.11
C VAL A 141 8.76 11.95 -6.05
N ALA A 142 8.31 10.73 -6.34
CA ALA A 142 7.09 10.48 -7.09
C ALA A 142 6.18 9.57 -6.26
N SER A 143 5.09 10.09 -5.71
CA SER A 143 4.13 9.31 -4.93
C SER A 143 2.86 9.09 -5.73
N ALA A 144 2.59 7.84 -6.07
CA ALA A 144 1.41 7.45 -6.83
C ALA A 144 0.32 6.94 -5.90
N GLY A 145 -0.91 7.39 -6.15
CA GLY A 145 -2.10 6.76 -5.62
C GLY A 145 -2.41 5.46 -6.38
N ALA A 146 -3.21 4.60 -5.77
CA ALA A 146 -3.64 3.35 -6.37
C ALA A 146 -5.04 2.97 -5.87
N ARG A 147 -5.83 2.32 -6.73
CA ARG A 147 -7.12 1.74 -6.36
C ARG A 147 -6.91 0.61 -5.34
N GLY A 148 -7.94 0.29 -4.57
CA GLY A 148 -7.85 -0.72 -3.54
C GLY A 148 -9.11 -1.56 -3.37
N ARG A 149 -9.04 -2.58 -2.53
CA ARG A 149 -10.03 -3.64 -2.37
C ARG A 149 -11.42 -3.18 -1.94
N THR A 150 -11.57 -2.00 -1.37
CA THR A 150 -12.86 -1.44 -0.96
C THR A 150 -13.64 -0.83 -2.11
N GLU A 151 -12.99 -0.55 -3.23
CA GLU A 151 -13.61 -0.04 -4.44
C GLU A 151 -14.04 -1.18 -5.36
N ALA A 152 -15.20 -1.03 -6.02
CA ALA A 152 -15.72 -2.05 -6.94
C ALA A 152 -14.72 -2.37 -8.09
N ASN A 153 -13.97 -1.37 -8.53
CA ASN A 153 -12.96 -1.44 -9.59
C ASN A 153 -11.52 -1.62 -9.06
N GLY A 154 -11.35 -1.80 -7.74
CA GLY A 154 -10.04 -1.85 -7.05
C GLY A 154 -9.64 -3.24 -6.57
N ARG A 155 -10.36 -4.31 -6.95
CA ARG A 155 -9.98 -5.68 -6.61
C ARG A 155 -8.65 -6.07 -7.24
N ALA A 156 -7.94 -7.02 -6.63
CA ALA A 156 -6.70 -7.54 -7.19
C ALA A 156 -6.87 -7.95 -8.68
N PRO A 157 -5.92 -7.59 -9.54
CA PRO A 157 -4.61 -7.00 -9.30
C PRO A 157 -4.55 -5.46 -9.41
N ALA A 158 -5.65 -4.72 -9.23
CA ALA A 158 -5.75 -3.29 -9.54
C ALA A 158 -4.63 -2.44 -8.92
N ALA A 159 -4.34 -2.60 -7.63
CA ALA A 159 -3.34 -1.78 -6.94
C ALA A 159 -1.94 -1.91 -7.53
N ILE A 160 -1.47 -3.14 -7.76
CA ILE A 160 -0.14 -3.35 -8.35
C ILE A 160 -0.07 -2.89 -9.81
N VAL A 161 -1.14 -3.05 -10.57
CA VAL A 161 -1.24 -2.57 -11.97
C VAL A 161 -1.16 -1.04 -12.02
N ASP A 162 -1.83 -0.34 -11.10
CA ASP A 162 -1.77 1.11 -10.98
C ASP A 162 -0.35 1.59 -10.69
N LEU A 163 0.32 0.99 -9.70
CA LEU A 163 1.70 1.35 -9.38
C LEU A 163 2.68 1.05 -10.53
N LYS A 164 2.51 -0.07 -11.23
CA LYS A 164 3.29 -0.38 -12.45
C LYS A 164 3.05 0.65 -13.56
N ALA A 165 1.81 1.08 -13.75
CA ALA A 165 1.48 2.11 -14.74
C ALA A 165 2.13 3.46 -14.38
N ALA A 166 2.19 3.83 -13.10
CA ALA A 166 2.90 5.02 -12.64
C ALA A 166 4.41 4.92 -12.86
N VAL A 167 5.04 3.76 -12.61
CA VAL A 167 6.46 3.52 -12.95
C VAL A 167 6.70 3.68 -14.45
N ARG A 168 5.82 3.13 -15.31
CA ARG A 168 5.91 3.31 -16.76
C ARG A 168 5.81 4.78 -17.19
N TYR A 169 4.93 5.55 -16.53
CA TYR A 169 4.84 6.98 -16.78
C TYR A 169 6.17 7.69 -16.49
N LEU A 170 6.80 7.42 -15.35
CA LEU A 170 8.10 8.01 -14.98
C LEU A 170 9.18 7.65 -15.99
N LYS A 171 9.29 6.38 -16.39
CA LYS A 171 10.28 5.93 -17.38
C LYS A 171 10.05 6.51 -18.78
N ALA A 172 8.81 6.64 -19.21
CA ALA A 172 8.49 7.25 -20.49
C ALA A 172 8.84 8.74 -20.54
N ASN A 173 8.88 9.41 -19.38
CA ASN A 173 9.16 10.83 -19.25
C ASN A 173 10.56 11.16 -18.71
N ASP A 174 11.46 10.20 -18.61
CA ASP A 174 12.80 10.37 -18.03
C ASP A 174 13.59 11.54 -18.66
N ALA A 175 13.46 11.73 -19.97
CA ALA A 175 14.13 12.83 -20.66
C ALA A 175 13.49 14.23 -20.42
N GLN A 176 12.25 14.30 -19.92
CA GLN A 176 11.49 15.53 -19.75
C GLN A 176 11.40 15.98 -18.29
N MET A 177 11.78 15.14 -17.34
CA MET A 177 11.74 15.44 -15.91
C MET A 177 13.13 15.29 -15.29
N ALA A 178 13.35 15.98 -14.17
CA ALA A 178 14.52 15.71 -13.36
C ALA A 178 14.35 14.39 -12.60
N GLY A 179 15.49 13.76 -12.28
CA GLY A 179 15.56 12.44 -11.69
C GLY A 179 15.92 11.37 -12.72
N ASN A 180 16.51 10.30 -12.27
CA ASN A 180 16.94 9.17 -13.09
C ASN A 180 15.92 8.03 -12.95
N ALA A 181 15.04 7.84 -13.94
CA ALA A 181 14.04 6.78 -13.93
C ALA A 181 14.65 5.36 -14.06
N GLY A 182 15.93 5.24 -14.34
CA GLY A 182 16.69 4.00 -14.15
C GLY A 182 16.99 3.68 -12.66
N LYS A 183 16.75 4.62 -11.75
CA LYS A 183 17.02 4.48 -10.30
C LYS A 183 15.76 4.73 -9.44
N ILE A 184 14.65 4.12 -9.81
CA ILE A 184 13.42 4.16 -9.03
C ILE A 184 13.57 3.25 -7.82
N ILE A 185 13.32 3.79 -6.62
CA ILE A 185 13.33 3.06 -5.33
C ILE A 185 11.91 3.01 -4.81
N SER A 186 11.26 1.85 -4.92
CA SER A 186 9.91 1.68 -4.38
C SER A 186 9.94 1.57 -2.85
N ASN A 187 8.95 2.18 -2.20
CA ASN A 187 8.84 2.17 -0.74
C ASN A 187 7.39 1.98 -0.29
N GLY A 188 7.21 1.29 0.82
CA GLY A 188 5.90 1.11 1.44
C GLY A 188 5.96 0.27 2.71
N THR A 189 4.88 0.33 3.48
CA THR A 189 4.75 -0.39 4.76
C THR A 189 3.53 -1.29 4.72
N SER A 190 3.57 -2.46 5.37
CA SER A 190 2.46 -3.42 5.46
C SER A 190 1.99 -3.87 4.07
N ALA A 191 0.74 -3.63 3.69
CA ALA A 191 0.23 -3.88 2.34
C ALA A 191 1.00 -3.08 1.27
N GLY A 192 1.36 -1.82 1.56
CA GLY A 192 2.24 -1.01 0.71
C GLY A 192 3.64 -1.58 0.59
N GLY A 193 4.16 -2.18 1.68
CA GLY A 193 5.42 -2.92 1.66
C GLY A 193 5.36 -4.15 0.75
N ALA A 194 4.26 -4.91 0.82
CA ALA A 194 4.02 -6.05 -0.07
C ALA A 194 3.95 -5.62 -1.54
N LEU A 195 3.23 -4.53 -1.84
CA LEU A 195 3.16 -3.97 -3.20
C LEU A 195 4.52 -3.49 -3.70
N SER A 196 5.33 -2.85 -2.83
CA SER A 196 6.70 -2.43 -3.17
C SER A 196 7.60 -3.63 -3.46
N ALA A 197 7.52 -4.69 -2.65
CA ALA A 197 8.26 -5.93 -2.90
C ALA A 197 7.79 -6.58 -4.22
N LEU A 198 6.49 -6.58 -4.50
CA LEU A 198 5.93 -7.12 -5.73
C LEU A 198 6.36 -6.31 -6.97
N LEU A 199 6.47 -4.98 -6.87
CA LEU A 199 7.05 -4.15 -7.93
C LEU A 199 8.48 -4.61 -8.28
N GLY A 200 9.32 -4.85 -7.26
CA GLY A 200 10.70 -5.28 -7.46
C GLY A 200 10.83 -6.69 -8.04
N THR A 201 9.94 -7.61 -7.65
CA THR A 201 10.02 -9.02 -8.07
C THR A 201 9.27 -9.34 -9.37
N SER A 202 8.40 -8.45 -9.83
CA SER A 202 7.55 -8.68 -11.01
C SER A 202 7.77 -7.65 -12.13
N GLY A 203 8.94 -7.01 -12.17
CA GLY A 203 9.27 -6.05 -13.23
C GLY A 203 9.09 -6.68 -14.61
N ASN A 204 8.31 -6.00 -15.47
CA ASN A 204 8.02 -6.42 -16.84
C ASN A 204 7.33 -7.78 -16.99
N ALA A 205 6.74 -8.33 -15.92
CA ALA A 205 6.06 -9.61 -15.96
C ALA A 205 4.85 -9.56 -16.93
N PRO A 206 4.78 -10.50 -17.89
CA PRO A 206 3.80 -10.45 -18.99
C PRO A 206 2.35 -10.60 -18.53
N GLU A 207 2.12 -11.17 -17.35
CA GLU A 207 0.80 -11.35 -16.75
C GLU A 207 0.06 -10.02 -16.51
N TYR A 208 0.81 -8.93 -16.29
CA TYR A 208 0.22 -7.60 -16.10
C TYR A 208 -0.02 -6.84 -17.41
N ALA A 209 0.55 -7.29 -18.53
CA ALA A 209 0.47 -6.58 -19.79
C ALA A 209 -0.98 -6.32 -20.30
N PRO A 210 -1.94 -7.26 -20.18
CA PRO A 210 -3.32 -6.99 -20.59
C PRO A 210 -3.97 -5.86 -19.78
N TYR A 211 -3.74 -5.83 -18.47
CA TYR A 211 -4.29 -4.80 -17.57
C TYR A 211 -3.69 -3.42 -17.86
N LEU A 212 -2.37 -3.36 -18.04
CA LEU A 212 -1.66 -2.11 -18.36
C LEU A 212 -2.11 -1.53 -19.71
N ARG A 213 -2.32 -2.38 -20.73
CA ARG A 213 -2.89 -1.94 -22.01
C ARG A 213 -4.33 -1.43 -21.86
N ALA A 214 -5.15 -2.10 -21.05
CA ALA A 214 -6.52 -1.67 -20.80
C ALA A 214 -6.60 -0.29 -20.16
N LEU A 215 -5.67 0.04 -19.27
CA LEU A 215 -5.54 1.38 -18.68
C LEU A 215 -4.91 2.42 -19.62
N GLY A 216 -4.35 2.01 -20.76
CA GLY A 216 -3.57 2.91 -21.60
C GLY A 216 -2.32 3.43 -20.87
N ALA A 217 -1.63 2.57 -20.16
CA ALA A 217 -0.35 2.88 -19.54
C ALA A 217 0.71 3.23 -20.58
N ALA A 218 1.68 4.06 -20.20
CA ALA A 218 2.78 4.46 -21.08
C ALA A 218 3.55 3.23 -21.63
N ASN A 219 4.05 3.36 -22.86
CA ASN A 219 4.85 2.30 -23.49
C ASN A 219 6.29 2.37 -22.98
N ALA A 220 6.51 1.84 -21.79
CA ALA A 220 7.81 1.74 -21.13
C ALA A 220 7.87 0.47 -20.28
N THR A 221 9.03 0.20 -19.70
CA THR A 221 9.20 -0.90 -18.73
C THR A 221 8.67 -0.51 -17.34
N ASP A 222 8.43 -1.47 -16.46
CA ASP A 222 7.94 -1.23 -15.09
C ASP A 222 8.83 -1.89 -14.00
N ASP A 223 10.06 -2.26 -14.35
CA ASP A 223 11.08 -2.67 -13.39
C ASP A 223 11.54 -1.50 -12.53
N VAL A 224 11.92 -1.76 -11.30
CA VAL A 224 12.46 -0.77 -10.36
C VAL A 224 13.89 -1.15 -9.97
N PHE A 225 14.70 -0.16 -9.60
CA PHE A 225 16.11 -0.36 -9.24
C PHE A 225 16.28 -1.01 -7.88
N ALA A 226 15.49 -0.57 -6.90
CA ALA A 226 15.58 -1.06 -5.52
C ALA A 226 14.21 -1.02 -4.83
N VAL A 227 14.11 -1.78 -3.74
CA VAL A 227 12.92 -1.88 -2.90
C VAL A 227 13.28 -1.60 -1.44
N SER A 228 12.52 -0.72 -0.81
CA SER A 228 12.55 -0.44 0.63
C SER A 228 11.19 -0.80 1.23
N ALA A 229 10.97 -2.08 1.51
CA ALA A 229 9.71 -2.60 2.01
C ALA A 229 9.76 -2.83 3.52
N TYR A 230 8.81 -2.24 4.25
CA TYR A 230 8.69 -2.39 5.69
C TYR A 230 7.52 -3.31 6.04
N CYS A 231 7.77 -4.31 6.88
CA CYS A 231 6.79 -5.31 7.32
C CYS A 231 5.94 -5.86 6.15
N PRO A 232 6.54 -6.23 5.01
CA PRO A 232 5.77 -6.69 3.85
C PRO A 232 5.09 -8.01 4.18
N ILE A 233 3.79 -8.13 3.82
CA ILE A 233 3.13 -9.43 3.81
C ILE A 233 3.52 -10.10 2.51
N THR A 234 4.47 -11.02 2.59
CA THR A 234 4.90 -11.86 1.46
C THR A 234 4.13 -13.16 1.49
N ASN A 235 3.97 -13.82 0.35
CA ASN A 235 3.31 -15.12 0.24
C ASN A 235 1.85 -15.11 0.75
N LEU A 236 1.03 -14.22 0.21
CA LEU A 236 -0.40 -14.10 0.59
C LEU A 236 -1.20 -15.39 0.37
N GLU A 237 -0.77 -16.26 -0.54
CA GLU A 237 -1.41 -17.55 -0.83
C GLU A 237 -1.44 -18.48 0.39
N HIS A 238 -0.42 -18.41 1.24
CA HIS A 238 -0.26 -19.27 2.41
C HIS A 238 -0.25 -18.51 3.74
N ALA A 239 -0.52 -17.21 3.73
CA ALA A 239 -0.43 -16.37 4.93
C ALA A 239 -1.39 -16.84 6.02
N ASP A 240 -2.62 -17.21 5.68
CA ASP A 240 -3.61 -17.67 6.65
C ASP A 240 -3.15 -18.96 7.36
N ALA A 241 -2.57 -19.91 6.63
CA ALA A 241 -2.03 -21.13 7.22
C ALA A 241 -0.86 -20.85 8.17
N ALA A 242 -0.02 -19.86 7.88
CA ALA A 242 1.08 -19.45 8.73
C ALA A 242 0.59 -18.78 10.03
N TYR A 243 -0.42 -17.91 9.94
CA TYR A 243 -1.03 -17.28 11.11
C TYR A 243 -1.72 -18.31 12.00
N GLU A 244 -2.50 -19.20 11.42
CA GLU A 244 -3.18 -20.25 12.19
C GLU A 244 -2.18 -21.26 12.78
N TRP A 245 -1.07 -21.52 12.12
CA TRP A 245 0.02 -22.28 12.71
C TRP A 245 0.53 -21.65 14.01
N GLN A 246 0.71 -20.33 14.03
CA GLN A 246 1.27 -19.60 15.15
C GLN A 246 0.25 -19.38 16.28
N PHE A 247 -1.00 -19.08 15.93
CA PHE A 247 -2.03 -18.62 16.86
C PHE A 247 -3.16 -19.62 17.12
N ASN A 248 -3.11 -20.83 16.53
CA ASN A 248 -4.14 -21.84 16.71
C ASN A 248 -4.32 -22.15 18.21
N GLY A 249 -5.58 -22.17 18.64
CA GLY A 249 -5.96 -22.34 20.04
C GLY A 249 -6.14 -21.01 20.80
N VAL A 250 -5.73 -19.88 20.26
CA VAL A 250 -6.09 -18.55 20.77
C VAL A 250 -7.43 -18.17 20.16
N ASN A 251 -8.52 -18.50 20.86
CA ASN A 251 -9.88 -18.39 20.31
C ASN A 251 -10.55 -17.05 20.59
N ASP A 252 -10.11 -16.32 21.61
CA ASP A 252 -10.58 -14.96 21.89
C ASP A 252 -9.75 -13.97 21.10
N TYR A 253 -10.42 -13.03 20.46
CA TYR A 253 -9.74 -12.04 19.64
C TYR A 253 -10.21 -10.63 19.94
N GLU A 254 -9.29 -9.70 19.71
CA GLU A 254 -9.56 -8.28 19.60
C GLU A 254 -9.16 -7.86 18.19
N LYS A 255 -10.10 -7.43 17.38
CA LYS A 255 -9.83 -6.89 16.05
C LYS A 255 -10.07 -5.39 16.02
N ILE A 256 -9.28 -4.71 15.24
CA ILE A 256 -9.47 -3.30 14.95
C ILE A 256 -10.17 -3.21 13.60
N ASP A 257 -11.45 -2.84 13.61
CA ASP A 257 -12.14 -2.46 12.39
C ASP A 257 -11.63 -1.06 12.00
N ILE A 258 -11.00 -0.99 10.85
CA ILE A 258 -10.46 0.24 10.30
C ILE A 258 -11.40 0.71 9.20
N ALA A 259 -12.03 1.86 9.41
CA ALA A 259 -12.77 2.58 8.38
C ALA A 259 -12.02 3.85 8.03
N MET A 260 -11.90 4.15 6.75
CA MET A 260 -11.46 5.46 6.28
C MET A 260 -12.69 6.35 6.16
N LEU A 261 -12.85 7.30 7.07
CA LEU A 261 -13.88 8.33 7.03
C LEU A 261 -13.16 9.69 6.98
N ASP A 262 -13.46 10.48 5.97
CA ASP A 262 -12.92 11.85 5.80
C ASP A 262 -11.37 11.92 5.89
N TYR A 263 -10.67 11.01 5.22
CA TYR A 263 -9.19 10.87 5.28
C TYR A 263 -8.64 10.55 6.68
N HIS A 264 -9.52 10.36 7.67
CA HIS A 264 -9.13 9.93 8.99
C HIS A 264 -9.37 8.44 9.17
N VAL A 265 -8.33 7.74 9.59
CA VAL A 265 -8.43 6.32 9.96
C VAL A 265 -9.22 6.24 11.27
N GLN A 266 -10.49 5.86 11.19
CA GLN A 266 -11.24 5.50 12.37
C GLN A 266 -10.95 4.05 12.75
N ARG A 267 -10.55 3.86 13.99
CA ARG A 267 -10.26 2.54 14.55
C ARG A 267 -11.30 2.21 15.61
N LYS A 268 -12.03 1.13 15.39
CA LYS A 268 -12.97 0.58 16.37
C LYS A 268 -12.48 -0.79 16.81
N THR A 269 -12.20 -0.95 18.09
CA THR A 269 -11.89 -2.24 18.67
C THR A 269 -13.15 -3.08 18.82
N VAL A 270 -13.14 -4.29 18.28
CA VAL A 270 -14.20 -5.28 18.42
C VAL A 270 -13.62 -6.54 19.05
N ARG A 271 -14.19 -6.95 20.17
CA ARG A 271 -13.82 -8.20 20.85
C ARG A 271 -14.80 -9.31 20.51
N GLY A 272 -14.31 -10.53 20.38
CA GLY A 272 -15.13 -11.69 20.11
C GLY A 272 -14.41 -12.99 20.43
N THR A 273 -15.15 -14.09 20.34
CA THR A 273 -14.63 -15.46 20.46
C THR A 273 -14.94 -16.20 19.16
N GLN A 274 -13.99 -16.95 18.66
CA GLN A 274 -14.16 -17.75 17.44
C GLN A 274 -15.29 -18.78 17.61
N THR A 275 -16.11 -18.89 16.59
CA THR A 275 -17.16 -19.92 16.51
C THR A 275 -16.55 -21.32 16.38
N ALA A 276 -17.36 -22.36 16.59
CA ALA A 276 -16.90 -23.74 16.40
C ALA A 276 -16.44 -24.00 14.96
N GLU A 277 -17.09 -23.38 13.97
CA GLU A 277 -16.70 -23.50 12.58
C GLU A 277 -15.36 -22.79 12.29
N GLN A 278 -15.16 -21.57 12.80
CA GLN A 278 -13.89 -20.87 12.67
C GLN A 278 -12.73 -21.65 13.32
N ARG A 279 -12.96 -22.26 14.49
CA ARG A 279 -11.94 -23.13 15.12
C ARG A 279 -11.62 -24.35 14.27
N ARG A 280 -12.62 -24.99 13.67
CA ARG A 280 -12.40 -26.12 12.76
C ARG A 280 -11.59 -25.72 11.52
N LEU A 281 -11.86 -24.53 10.95
CA LEU A 281 -11.07 -23.99 9.85
C LEU A 281 -9.64 -23.67 10.27
N SER A 282 -9.45 -23.07 11.45
CA SER A 282 -8.15 -22.81 12.06
C SER A 282 -7.32 -24.10 12.20
N ASP A 283 -7.90 -25.17 12.71
CA ASP A 283 -7.23 -26.46 12.83
C ASP A 283 -6.84 -27.03 11.45
N GLY A 284 -7.71 -26.88 10.45
CA GLY A 284 -7.42 -27.29 9.08
C GLY A 284 -6.25 -26.53 8.47
N LEU A 285 -6.25 -25.21 8.57
CA LEU A 285 -5.21 -24.32 8.05
C LEU A 285 -3.87 -24.58 8.74
N LYS A 286 -3.86 -24.72 10.07
CA LYS A 286 -2.65 -25.07 10.84
C LYS A 286 -1.97 -26.31 10.28
N ASN A 287 -2.74 -27.35 9.99
CA ASN A 287 -2.20 -28.64 9.55
C ASN A 287 -1.57 -28.58 8.14
N LEU A 288 -1.90 -27.56 7.33
CA LEU A 288 -1.31 -27.38 5.99
C LEU A 288 0.08 -26.76 6.04
N PHE A 289 0.39 -25.97 7.06
CA PHE A 289 1.61 -25.15 7.10
C PHE A 289 2.92 -25.97 7.13
N PRO A 290 3.07 -27.04 7.95
CA PRO A 290 4.31 -27.83 7.96
C PRO A 290 4.64 -28.46 6.61
N ALA A 291 3.63 -28.99 5.92
CA ALA A 291 3.82 -29.59 4.58
C ALA A 291 4.29 -28.53 3.58
N TYR A 292 3.69 -27.34 3.60
CA TYR A 292 4.10 -26.22 2.78
C TYR A 292 5.54 -25.80 3.07
N VAL A 293 5.91 -25.55 4.34
CA VAL A 293 7.29 -25.18 4.70
C VAL A 293 8.30 -26.22 4.25
N ASN A 294 7.99 -27.51 4.41
CA ASN A 294 8.87 -28.60 3.98
C ASN A 294 9.03 -28.65 2.46
N SER A 295 8.01 -28.26 1.70
CA SER A 295 8.10 -28.20 0.22
C SER A 295 9.10 -27.17 -0.28
N LEU A 296 9.40 -26.14 0.52
CA LEU A 296 10.39 -25.10 0.20
C LEU A 296 11.84 -25.58 0.29
N LYS A 297 12.08 -26.78 0.87
CA LYS A 297 13.42 -27.40 1.00
C LYS A 297 14.45 -26.45 1.64
N LEU A 298 14.03 -25.72 2.67
CA LEU A 298 14.86 -24.76 3.37
C LEU A 298 16.10 -25.41 3.97
N LYS A 299 17.22 -24.69 4.00
CA LYS A 299 18.48 -25.11 4.60
C LYS A 299 18.97 -24.07 5.59
N ASN A 300 19.67 -24.49 6.63
CA ASN A 300 20.35 -23.58 7.54
C ASN A 300 21.64 -23.00 6.89
N ALA A 301 22.34 -22.12 7.60
CA ALA A 301 23.59 -21.50 7.12
C ALA A 301 24.70 -22.50 6.76
N ASN A 302 24.66 -23.72 7.32
CA ASN A 302 25.61 -24.79 7.02
C ASN A 302 25.15 -25.74 5.90
N GLY A 303 24.07 -25.39 5.19
CA GLY A 303 23.51 -26.19 4.10
C GLY A 303 22.68 -27.41 4.55
N VAL A 304 22.46 -27.60 5.84
CA VAL A 304 21.69 -28.73 6.39
C VAL A 304 20.20 -28.48 6.17
N PRO A 305 19.43 -29.45 5.60
CA PRO A 305 18.00 -29.32 5.43
C PRO A 305 17.26 -29.09 6.75
N MET A 306 16.31 -28.15 6.72
CA MET A 306 15.44 -27.87 7.84
C MET A 306 14.03 -28.36 7.51
N THR A 307 13.45 -29.18 8.38
CA THR A 307 12.07 -29.71 8.21
C THR A 307 11.29 -29.57 9.49
N LEU A 308 9.97 -29.41 9.36
CA LEU A 308 9.02 -29.44 10.47
C LEU A 308 8.37 -30.84 10.55
N ASP A 309 8.18 -31.34 11.76
CA ASP A 309 7.29 -32.47 12.01
C ASP A 309 5.81 -32.02 11.99
N LYS A 310 4.88 -32.95 12.15
CA LYS A 310 3.43 -32.65 12.20
C LYS A 310 3.02 -31.71 13.34
N ASN A 311 3.86 -31.61 14.37
CA ASN A 311 3.63 -30.73 15.52
C ASN A 311 4.41 -29.41 15.38
N GLY A 312 5.16 -29.22 14.25
CA GLY A 312 5.93 -28.02 13.97
C GLY A 312 7.30 -27.95 14.62
N ASN A 313 7.72 -29.03 15.24
CA ASN A 313 9.05 -29.04 15.79
C ASN A 313 10.06 -29.18 14.63
N ASN A 314 11.14 -28.39 14.72
CA ASN A 314 12.24 -28.52 13.77
C ASN A 314 12.94 -29.87 14.02
N ARG A 315 12.84 -30.76 13.06
CA ARG A 315 13.63 -32.01 13.07
C ARG A 315 15.06 -31.66 12.70
N ARG A 316 15.93 -31.55 13.72
CA ARG A 316 17.37 -31.51 13.46
C ARG A 316 17.85 -32.92 13.09
N PRO A 317 18.52 -33.12 11.92
CA PRO A 317 19.00 -34.43 11.51
C PRO A 317 20.00 -35.05 12.46
N ASP A 318 20.57 -34.28 13.35
CA ASP A 318 21.80 -34.57 14.11
C ASP A 318 21.60 -34.71 15.62
N ARG A 319 20.40 -34.60 16.15
CA ARG A 319 20.17 -35.11 17.50
C ARG A 319 20.03 -36.64 17.45
N LYS A 320 21.18 -37.33 17.48
CA LYS A 320 21.21 -38.68 18.02
C LYS A 320 20.54 -38.57 19.40
N SER A 321 19.44 -39.27 19.60
CA SER A 321 18.84 -39.45 20.91
C SER A 321 19.93 -39.99 21.80
N VAL A 322 20.42 -39.15 22.73
CA VAL A 322 21.19 -39.65 23.87
C VAL A 322 20.14 -40.21 24.79
N VAL A 323 20.06 -41.53 24.85
CA VAL A 323 19.32 -42.31 25.85
C VAL A 323 19.95 -42.06 27.22
#